data_68b8720b5456205ea68ec403555d63ab
#
_entry.id   68b8720b5456205ea68ec403555d63ab
#
_cell.length_a   1.000
_cell.length_b   1.000
_cell.length_c   1.000
_cell.angle_alpha   90.00
_cell.angle_beta   90.00
_cell.angle_gamma   90.00
#
_symmetry.space_group_name_H-M   'P 1'
#
loop_
_entity.id
_entity.type
_entity.pdbx_description
1 polymer ?
#
loop_
_entity_poly.entity_id
_entity_poly.type
_entity_poly.pdbx_seq_one_letter_code
_entity_poly.pdbx_strand_id
1 'polypeptide(L)'
;LETRASVEQQGVVVRKLPPSDTRANVQVVELRDHGYGTVLSQPLIRAIGQAIDRRAGVLLFLNRKGYAGALVCRDCGEVPRCSACRVALMYTRQGGRLLCSYCGNVTPIPETCVSCSCPHMQFIGEGTERVEEDAKRLFPHASVIRLDGDTMRRPTQAKALWRRVEQGEWDIIVGTQLLLRRVPLPTIGLVGVVQADAGLSVPDFRSAERTYHMLLDAVSLADPAEAGGQVIVQTRLPTHHAIRAVEQNDEAIFLSEELSHRNALGYPPAVYLIALLVSGTDEKLVYDAAKSWVARLTDCHLPSVAGQRVAAKVFSVAQSMDQPDR
;
A
#
# COMPACT_ATOMS: atom_id res chain seq x y z
N LEU A 1 -25.72 7.65 5.28
CA LEU A 1 -25.03 6.36 5.57
C LEU A 1 -25.70 5.27 4.76
N GLU A 2 -25.56 5.35 3.45
CA GLU A 2 -25.97 4.29 2.57
C GLU A 2 -25.00 3.13 2.73
N THR A 3 -25.52 2.01 3.11
CA THR A 3 -24.89 0.73 3.21
C THR A 3 -24.18 0.42 1.91
N ARG A 4 -22.86 0.50 1.92
CA ARG A 4 -22.01 -0.03 0.86
C ARG A 4 -22.33 -1.52 0.76
N ALA A 5 -23.05 -1.93 -0.26
CA ALA A 5 -23.37 -3.31 -0.52
C ALA A 5 -22.06 -4.05 -0.81
N SER A 6 -21.52 -4.73 0.19
CA SER A 6 -20.45 -5.68 0.02
C SER A 6 -21.09 -7.01 -0.39
N VAL A 7 -20.74 -7.50 -1.54
CA VAL A 7 -21.09 -8.86 -1.95
C VAL A 7 -19.98 -9.76 -1.43
N GLU A 8 -20.28 -10.53 -0.41
CA GLU A 8 -19.41 -11.60 0.04
C GLU A 8 -19.55 -12.77 -0.91
N GLN A 9 -18.74 -12.81 -1.95
CA GLN A 9 -18.63 -13.98 -2.81
C GLN A 9 -17.43 -14.79 -2.35
N GLN A 10 -17.69 -16.01 -1.86
CA GLN A 10 -16.67 -17.00 -1.48
C GLN A 10 -15.61 -16.48 -0.48
N GLY A 11 -15.99 -15.63 0.49
CA GLY A 11 -15.09 -15.16 1.55
C GLY A 11 -14.11 -14.03 1.12
N VAL A 12 -14.26 -13.46 -0.05
CA VAL A 12 -13.60 -12.21 -0.47
C VAL A 12 -14.62 -11.09 -0.42
N VAL A 13 -14.36 -10.09 0.42
CA VAL A 13 -15.20 -8.89 0.49
C VAL A 13 -14.87 -7.99 -0.67
N VAL A 14 -15.75 -7.91 -1.66
CA VAL A 14 -15.58 -7.00 -2.79
C VAL A 14 -16.52 -5.83 -2.63
N ARG A 15 -15.96 -4.65 -2.62
CA ARG A 15 -16.73 -3.42 -2.75
C ARG A 15 -17.11 -3.23 -4.20
N LYS A 16 -18.39 -2.99 -4.46
CA LYS A 16 -18.83 -2.60 -5.80
C LYS A 16 -18.23 -1.24 -6.15
N LEU A 17 -17.78 -1.15 -7.38
CA LEU A 17 -17.40 0.12 -7.99
C LEU A 17 -18.60 1.07 -8.01
N PRO A 18 -18.37 2.39 -7.83
CA PRO A 18 -19.41 3.37 -8.07
C PRO A 18 -19.97 3.23 -9.50
N PRO A 19 -21.23 3.57 -9.75
CA PRO A 19 -21.78 3.62 -11.10
C PRO A 19 -20.89 4.45 -12.02
N SER A 20 -20.86 4.11 -13.31
CA SER A 20 -19.97 4.75 -14.31
C SER A 20 -20.20 6.26 -14.46
N ASP A 21 -21.42 6.71 -14.26
CA ASP A 21 -21.86 8.10 -14.34
C ASP A 21 -21.41 8.98 -13.16
N THR A 22 -21.10 8.36 -12.00
CA THR A 22 -20.65 9.07 -10.80
C THR A 22 -19.15 8.94 -10.57
N ARG A 23 -18.41 8.41 -11.53
CA ARG A 23 -17.01 8.05 -11.36
C ARG A 23 -16.07 9.02 -12.05
N ALA A 24 -14.93 9.29 -11.41
CA ALA A 24 -13.81 10.01 -12.01
C ALA A 24 -13.15 9.20 -13.15
N ASN A 25 -12.54 9.90 -14.09
CA ASN A 25 -11.71 9.27 -15.12
C ASN A 25 -10.41 8.74 -14.50
N VAL A 26 -10.13 7.44 -14.67
CA VAL A 26 -8.93 6.79 -14.13
C VAL A 26 -7.90 6.60 -15.22
N GLN A 27 -6.68 7.08 -14.98
CA GLN A 27 -5.53 6.89 -15.85
C GLN A 27 -4.40 6.19 -15.07
N VAL A 28 -3.87 5.10 -15.60
CA VAL A 28 -2.68 4.44 -15.08
C VAL A 28 -1.44 4.96 -15.80
N VAL A 29 -0.42 5.31 -15.01
CA VAL A 29 0.87 5.80 -15.52
C VAL A 29 1.97 4.87 -15.06
N GLU A 30 2.66 4.25 -16.01
CA GLU A 30 3.81 3.40 -15.73
C GLU A 30 5.04 4.22 -15.38
N LEU A 31 5.71 3.87 -14.26
CA LEU A 31 6.88 4.59 -13.75
C LEU A 31 8.23 4.07 -14.28
N ARG A 32 8.28 3.01 -15.09
CA ARG A 32 9.55 2.41 -15.55
C ARG A 32 10.40 3.37 -16.35
N ASP A 33 9.78 4.24 -17.13
CA ASP A 33 10.46 5.17 -18.06
C ASP A 33 10.54 6.59 -17.53
N HIS A 34 10.18 6.84 -16.29
CA HIS A 34 10.23 8.20 -15.73
C HIS A 34 11.56 8.46 -15.05
N GLY A 35 12.29 9.44 -15.59
CA GLY A 35 13.60 9.87 -15.14
C GLY A 35 13.65 10.30 -13.67
N TYR A 36 14.83 10.21 -13.10
CA TYR A 36 15.15 10.51 -11.71
C TYR A 36 15.08 12.03 -11.43
N GLY A 37 14.48 12.42 -10.34
CA GLY A 37 14.46 13.81 -9.88
C GLY A 37 13.19 14.26 -9.17
N THR A 38 12.05 13.63 -9.46
CA THR A 38 10.77 13.86 -8.78
C THR A 38 10.01 12.56 -8.64
N VAL A 39 9.24 12.44 -7.57
CA VAL A 39 8.33 11.29 -7.35
C VAL A 39 7.03 11.43 -8.15
N LEU A 40 6.81 12.61 -8.76
CA LEU A 40 5.63 12.92 -9.56
C LEU A 40 5.97 12.75 -11.05
N SER A 41 5.20 11.90 -11.75
CA SER A 41 5.35 11.71 -13.19
C SER A 41 4.91 12.94 -13.98
N GLN A 42 5.43 13.11 -15.18
CA GLN A 42 5.06 14.24 -16.05
C GLN A 42 3.55 14.33 -16.35
N PRO A 43 2.83 13.20 -16.59
CA PRO A 43 1.37 13.23 -16.70
C PRO A 43 0.70 13.77 -15.44
N LEU A 44 1.14 13.33 -14.25
CA LEU A 44 0.59 13.82 -12.99
C LEU A 44 0.89 15.29 -12.74
N ILE A 45 2.12 15.75 -13.02
CA ILE A 45 2.51 17.17 -12.91
C ILE A 45 1.61 18.04 -13.80
N ARG A 46 1.37 17.64 -15.05
CA ARG A 46 0.47 18.37 -15.96
C ARG A 46 -0.95 18.43 -15.45
N ALA A 47 -1.48 17.30 -14.94
CA ALA A 47 -2.83 17.23 -14.40
C ALA A 47 -2.98 18.10 -13.14
N ILE A 48 -1.95 18.15 -12.27
CA ILE A 48 -1.93 19.05 -11.10
C ILE A 48 -2.03 20.50 -11.54
N GLY A 49 -1.22 20.94 -12.53
CA GLY A 49 -1.28 22.30 -13.05
C GLY A 49 -2.68 22.64 -13.59
N GLN A 50 -3.26 21.76 -14.39
CA GLN A 50 -4.61 21.94 -14.94
C GLN A 50 -5.69 21.99 -13.85
N ALA A 51 -5.56 21.22 -12.76
CA ALA A 51 -6.50 21.27 -11.65
C ALA A 51 -6.39 22.59 -10.89
N ILE A 52 -5.18 23.06 -10.61
CA ILE A 52 -4.93 24.35 -9.96
C ILE A 52 -5.50 25.53 -10.80
N ASP A 53 -5.26 25.51 -12.11
CA ASP A 53 -5.79 26.54 -13.03
C ASP A 53 -7.33 26.61 -13.01
N ARG A 54 -7.99 25.47 -12.83
CA ARG A 54 -9.45 25.36 -12.68
C ARG A 54 -9.94 25.61 -11.25
N ARG A 55 -9.05 25.90 -10.30
CA ARG A 55 -9.35 25.99 -8.86
C ARG A 55 -10.00 24.73 -8.30
N ALA A 56 -9.65 23.58 -8.84
CA ALA A 56 -10.08 22.29 -8.34
C ALA A 56 -9.01 21.75 -7.39
N GLY A 57 -9.45 21.23 -6.24
CA GLY A 57 -8.56 20.68 -5.25
C GLY A 57 -7.78 19.46 -5.76
N VAL A 58 -6.53 19.31 -5.34
CA VAL A 58 -5.65 18.19 -5.67
C VAL A 58 -5.34 17.38 -4.42
N LEU A 59 -5.53 16.06 -4.49
CA LEU A 59 -5.13 15.13 -3.45
C LEU A 59 -4.01 14.22 -3.94
N LEU A 60 -2.83 14.33 -3.35
CA LEU A 60 -1.71 13.40 -3.59
C LEU A 60 -1.68 12.35 -2.49
N PHE A 61 -2.02 11.14 -2.86
CA PHE A 61 -2.21 10.03 -1.94
C PHE A 61 -1.02 9.07 -1.95
N LEU A 62 -0.51 8.75 -0.76
CA LEU A 62 0.51 7.72 -0.55
C LEU A 62 -0.01 6.62 0.36
N ASN A 63 0.18 5.37 -0.04
CA ASN A 63 -0.16 4.22 0.79
C ASN A 63 0.99 3.93 1.78
N ARG A 64 1.06 4.66 2.92
CA ARG A 64 2.19 4.56 3.87
C ARG A 64 1.97 3.60 5.05
N LYS A 65 0.92 2.80 5.12
CA LYS A 65 0.79 1.88 6.27
C LYS A 65 1.80 0.74 6.20
N GLY A 66 2.82 0.80 7.06
CA GLY A 66 3.69 -0.32 7.38
C GLY A 66 4.98 -0.44 6.56
N TYR A 67 5.45 0.62 5.90
CA TYR A 67 6.66 0.54 5.09
C TYR A 67 7.93 0.89 5.86
N ALA A 68 8.69 -0.15 6.13
CA ALA A 68 10.12 -0.12 5.93
C ALA A 68 10.37 0.09 4.43
N GLY A 69 11.22 1.03 4.04
CA GLY A 69 11.47 1.33 2.63
C GLY A 69 11.90 0.08 1.86
N ALA A 70 11.42 -0.09 0.63
CA ALA A 70 11.99 -1.10 -0.26
C ALA A 70 13.29 -0.55 -0.87
N LEU A 71 14.30 -1.39 -0.96
CA LEU A 71 15.53 -1.08 -1.71
C LEU A 71 15.30 -1.50 -3.16
N VAL A 72 15.54 -0.59 -4.11
CA VAL A 72 15.33 -0.86 -5.54
C VAL A 72 16.53 -0.39 -6.33
N CYS A 73 16.91 -1.14 -7.33
CA CYS A 73 17.92 -0.70 -8.29
C CYS A 73 17.34 0.39 -9.20
N ARG A 74 18.06 1.51 -9.32
CA ARG A 74 17.64 2.63 -10.18
C ARG A 74 17.62 2.26 -11.66
N ASP A 75 18.55 1.40 -12.09
CA ASP A 75 18.76 1.16 -13.52
C ASP A 75 17.84 0.08 -14.08
N CYS A 76 17.59 -1.01 -13.31
CA CYS A 76 16.78 -2.12 -13.82
C CYS A 76 15.47 -2.35 -13.04
N GLY A 77 15.21 -1.59 -11.98
CA GLY A 77 14.00 -1.73 -11.16
C GLY A 77 13.97 -2.97 -10.26
N GLU A 78 15.04 -3.79 -10.23
CA GLU A 78 15.08 -5.00 -9.40
C GLU A 78 15.07 -4.67 -7.91
N VAL A 79 14.31 -5.47 -7.16
CA VAL A 79 14.19 -5.41 -5.70
C VAL A 79 14.92 -6.60 -5.10
N PRO A 80 15.82 -6.43 -4.12
CA PRO A 80 16.46 -7.54 -3.45
C PRO A 80 15.45 -8.55 -2.89
N ARG A 81 15.64 -9.82 -3.19
CA ARG A 81 14.72 -10.90 -2.80
C ARG A 81 15.37 -11.82 -1.79
N CYS A 82 14.58 -12.39 -0.91
CA CYS A 82 15.02 -13.40 0.04
C CYS A 82 15.52 -14.65 -0.71
N SER A 83 16.69 -15.15 -0.36
CA SER A 83 17.27 -16.36 -0.97
C SER A 83 16.41 -17.61 -0.72
N ALA A 84 15.76 -17.69 0.43
CA ALA A 84 14.91 -18.81 0.83
C ALA A 84 13.49 -18.71 0.29
N CYS A 85 12.84 -17.52 0.44
CA CYS A 85 11.41 -17.34 0.17
C CYS A 85 11.12 -16.68 -1.17
N ARG A 86 12.12 -16.12 -1.87
CA ARG A 86 11.97 -15.38 -3.14
C ARG A 86 11.09 -14.12 -3.07
N VAL A 87 10.59 -13.75 -1.89
CA VAL A 87 9.85 -12.51 -1.67
C VAL A 87 10.77 -11.30 -1.54
N ALA A 88 10.28 -10.12 -1.88
CA ALA A 88 11.03 -8.88 -1.72
C ALA A 88 11.44 -8.65 -0.25
N LEU A 89 12.68 -8.23 -0.04
CA LEU A 89 13.22 -7.89 1.27
C LEU A 89 12.82 -6.46 1.63
N MET A 90 12.53 -6.23 2.91
CA MET A 90 12.18 -4.92 3.45
C MET A 90 13.37 -4.32 4.21
N TYR A 91 13.58 -3.01 4.01
CA TYR A 91 14.57 -2.29 4.79
C TYR A 91 14.03 -1.94 6.18
N THR A 92 14.80 -2.24 7.22
CA THR A 92 14.50 -1.83 8.58
C THR A 92 15.39 -0.65 8.98
N ARG A 93 14.79 0.48 9.40
CA ARG A 93 15.56 1.64 9.89
C ARG A 93 16.41 1.31 11.13
N GLN A 94 15.94 0.38 11.97
CA GLN A 94 16.70 -0.15 13.08
C GLN A 94 17.70 -1.18 12.58
N GLY A 95 18.95 -0.80 12.42
CA GLY A 95 20.07 -1.68 12.09
C GLY A 95 20.58 -1.64 10.64
N GLY A 96 19.98 -0.85 9.73
CA GLY A 96 20.51 -0.69 8.35
C GLY A 96 20.60 -2.00 7.58
N ARG A 97 19.60 -2.89 7.72
CA ARG A 97 19.59 -4.24 7.13
C ARG A 97 18.28 -4.50 6.38
N LEU A 98 18.33 -5.49 5.50
CA LEU A 98 17.15 -6.00 4.81
C LEU A 98 16.57 -7.21 5.56
N LEU A 99 15.27 -7.20 5.81
CA LEU A 99 14.54 -8.25 6.52
C LEU A 99 13.56 -8.96 5.59
N CYS A 100 13.56 -10.26 5.59
CA CYS A 100 12.47 -11.04 5.01
C CYS A 100 11.31 -11.12 6.01
N SER A 101 10.20 -10.50 5.68
CA SER A 101 8.97 -10.56 6.49
C SER A 101 8.32 -11.96 6.51
N TYR A 102 8.76 -12.87 5.64
CA TYR A 102 8.21 -14.22 5.53
C TYR A 102 8.92 -15.24 6.41
N CYS A 103 10.27 -15.24 6.42
CA CYS A 103 11.07 -16.20 7.18
C CYS A 103 11.98 -15.55 8.22
N GLY A 104 11.94 -14.24 8.39
CA GLY A 104 12.81 -13.52 9.33
C GLY A 104 14.29 -13.43 8.90
N ASN A 105 14.65 -13.92 7.73
CA ASN A 105 16.03 -13.85 7.27
C ASN A 105 16.49 -12.39 7.14
N VAL A 106 17.63 -12.08 7.75
CA VAL A 106 18.23 -10.74 7.74
C VAL A 106 19.46 -10.74 6.87
N THR A 107 19.51 -9.85 5.88
CA THR A 107 20.65 -9.70 4.97
C THR A 107 21.17 -8.26 4.99
N PRO A 108 22.48 -8.05 4.79
CA PRO A 108 23.02 -6.71 4.62
C PRO A 108 22.44 -6.06 3.35
N ILE A 109 22.52 -4.73 3.29
CA ILE A 109 22.18 -3.99 2.08
C ILE A 109 23.25 -4.32 1.03
N PRO A 110 22.86 -4.79 -0.18
CA PRO A 110 23.82 -5.04 -1.24
C PRO A 110 24.41 -3.72 -1.75
N GLU A 111 25.71 -3.68 -1.96
CA GLU A 111 26.41 -2.53 -2.53
C GLU A 111 26.05 -2.32 -4.01
N THR A 112 25.76 -3.42 -4.71
CA THR A 112 25.40 -3.45 -6.13
C THR A 112 24.14 -4.27 -6.35
N CYS A 113 23.44 -3.97 -7.42
CA CYS A 113 22.26 -4.72 -7.84
C CYS A 113 22.65 -6.16 -8.23
N VAL A 114 21.95 -7.15 -7.68
CA VAL A 114 22.19 -8.58 -8.01
C VAL A 114 21.82 -8.95 -9.45
N SER A 115 21.00 -8.12 -10.12
CA SER A 115 20.54 -8.39 -11.48
C SER A 115 21.40 -7.70 -12.54
N CYS A 116 21.76 -6.42 -12.37
CA CYS A 116 22.49 -5.65 -13.37
C CYS A 116 23.87 -5.15 -12.90
N SER A 117 24.28 -5.52 -11.67
CA SER A 117 25.57 -5.13 -11.04
C SER A 117 25.77 -3.61 -10.88
N CYS A 118 24.75 -2.82 -11.06
CA CYS A 118 24.82 -1.37 -10.91
C CYS A 118 24.89 -0.95 -9.42
N PRO A 119 25.72 0.04 -9.04
CA PRO A 119 25.84 0.50 -7.66
C PRO A 119 24.72 1.44 -7.22
N HIS A 120 23.77 1.75 -8.10
CA HIS A 120 22.73 2.73 -7.84
C HIS A 120 21.50 2.10 -7.15
N MET A 121 21.69 1.65 -5.91
CA MET A 121 20.58 1.17 -5.08
C MET A 121 19.92 2.35 -4.36
N GLN A 122 18.61 2.44 -4.44
CA GLN A 122 17.82 3.51 -3.81
C GLN A 122 16.74 2.94 -2.91
N PHE A 123 16.56 3.57 -1.74
CA PHE A 123 15.39 3.29 -0.91
C PHE A 123 14.15 3.93 -1.53
N ILE A 124 13.17 3.09 -1.90
CA ILE A 124 11.83 3.55 -2.23
C ILE A 124 10.98 3.48 -0.98
N GLY A 125 10.48 4.59 -0.60
CA GLY A 125 9.72 4.83 0.62
C GLY A 125 9.87 6.30 0.93
N GLU A 126 9.95 7.10 -0.14
CA GLU A 126 9.92 8.56 -0.04
C GLU A 126 8.57 8.90 0.59
N GLY A 127 8.66 9.38 1.83
CA GLY A 127 7.48 9.69 2.61
C GLY A 127 6.72 10.87 2.02
N THR A 128 5.58 11.15 2.59
CA THR A 128 4.76 12.34 2.34
C THR A 128 5.58 13.64 2.32
N GLU A 129 6.71 13.68 3.05
CA GLU A 129 7.67 14.80 3.06
C GLU A 129 8.25 15.09 1.69
N ARG A 130 8.73 14.07 1.00
CA ARG A 130 9.31 14.24 -0.33
C ARG A 130 8.27 14.68 -1.37
N VAL A 131 7.07 14.11 -1.29
CA VAL A 131 5.97 14.52 -2.18
C VAL A 131 5.56 15.96 -1.91
N GLU A 132 5.53 16.38 -0.64
CA GLU A 132 5.27 17.76 -0.24
C GLU A 132 6.36 18.72 -0.78
N GLU A 133 7.65 18.36 -0.63
CA GLU A 133 8.78 19.13 -1.15
C GLU A 133 8.72 19.28 -2.66
N ASP A 134 8.48 18.18 -3.39
CA ASP A 134 8.36 18.21 -4.84
C ASP A 134 7.13 19.02 -5.28
N ALA A 135 6.00 18.90 -4.62
CA ALA A 135 4.82 19.71 -4.92
C ALA A 135 5.09 21.20 -4.71
N LYS A 136 5.71 21.61 -3.59
CA LYS A 136 6.08 22.99 -3.32
C LYS A 136 7.10 23.54 -4.32
N ARG A 137 8.07 22.72 -4.73
CA ARG A 137 9.09 23.10 -5.71
C ARG A 137 8.50 23.30 -7.12
N LEU A 138 7.59 22.42 -7.53
CA LEU A 138 6.98 22.43 -8.85
C LEU A 138 5.85 23.47 -8.98
N PHE A 139 5.15 23.73 -7.87
CA PHE A 139 4.02 24.66 -7.80
C PHE A 139 4.21 25.68 -6.68
N PRO A 140 5.16 26.63 -6.82
CA PRO A 140 5.54 27.53 -5.73
C PRO A 140 4.45 28.51 -5.30
N HIS A 141 3.41 28.71 -6.11
CA HIS A 141 2.26 29.55 -5.77
C HIS A 141 1.09 28.79 -5.16
N ALA A 142 1.16 27.45 -5.14
CA ALA A 142 0.10 26.61 -4.58
C ALA A 142 0.24 26.45 -3.07
N SER A 143 -0.89 26.49 -2.38
CA SER A 143 -0.97 26.18 -0.95
C SER A 143 -0.94 24.67 -0.75
N VAL A 144 0.18 24.13 -0.28
CA VAL A 144 0.37 22.69 -0.06
C VAL A 144 0.21 22.36 1.43
N ILE A 145 -0.65 21.42 1.76
CA ILE A 145 -0.88 20.91 3.13
C ILE A 145 -0.51 19.43 3.20
N ARG A 146 0.29 19.04 4.19
CA ARG A 146 0.58 17.64 4.47
C ARG A 146 -0.21 17.12 5.67
N LEU A 147 -0.93 16.00 5.45
CA LEU A 147 -1.74 15.32 6.45
C LEU A 147 -1.34 13.84 6.56
N ASP A 148 -0.46 13.53 7.49
CA ASP A 148 0.01 12.19 7.77
C ASP A 148 0.08 11.90 9.28
N GLY A 149 0.52 10.68 9.64
CA GLY A 149 0.62 10.28 11.03
C GLY A 149 1.56 11.17 11.87
N ASP A 150 2.58 11.75 11.25
CA ASP A 150 3.57 12.57 11.96
C ASP A 150 3.04 13.98 12.23
N THR A 151 2.38 14.59 11.23
CA THR A 151 1.74 15.91 11.38
C THR A 151 0.52 15.84 12.32
N MET A 152 -0.12 14.67 12.42
CA MET A 152 -1.29 14.46 13.26
C MET A 152 -0.99 14.06 14.70
N ARG A 153 0.27 13.76 15.05
CA ARG A 153 0.66 13.39 16.43
C ARG A 153 0.50 14.52 17.43
N ARG A 154 0.64 15.77 17.00
CA ARG A 154 0.49 16.95 17.85
C ARG A 154 -0.91 17.51 17.75
N PRO A 155 -1.76 17.40 18.81
CA PRO A 155 -3.18 17.75 18.72
C PRO A 155 -3.45 19.20 18.29
N THR A 156 -2.63 20.14 18.76
CA THR A 156 -2.77 21.57 18.40
C THR A 156 -2.48 21.82 16.92
N GLN A 157 -1.41 21.21 16.40
CA GLN A 157 -1.03 21.30 14.98
C GLN A 157 -2.07 20.60 14.09
N ALA A 158 -2.52 19.42 14.50
CA ALA A 158 -3.55 18.67 13.79
C ALA A 158 -4.85 19.49 13.67
N LYS A 159 -5.29 20.11 14.76
CA LYS A 159 -6.50 20.96 14.77
C LYS A 159 -6.33 22.19 13.87
N ALA A 160 -5.16 22.82 13.84
CA ALA A 160 -4.89 23.95 12.96
C ALA A 160 -4.90 23.56 11.48
N LEU A 161 -4.30 22.41 11.13
CA LEU A 161 -4.30 21.88 9.76
C LEU A 161 -5.70 21.52 9.29
N TRP A 162 -6.49 20.86 10.14
CA TRP A 162 -7.88 20.54 9.80
C TRP A 162 -8.74 21.77 9.56
N ARG A 163 -8.57 22.81 10.39
CA ARG A 163 -9.29 24.08 10.18
C ARG A 163 -8.97 24.70 8.82
N ARG A 164 -7.71 24.70 8.39
CA ARG A 164 -7.32 25.17 7.05
C ARG A 164 -7.98 24.35 5.94
N VAL A 165 -8.04 23.02 6.10
CA VAL A 165 -8.71 22.13 5.14
C VAL A 165 -10.21 22.45 5.06
N GLU A 166 -10.89 22.60 6.19
CA GLU A 166 -12.31 22.96 6.27
C GLU A 166 -12.61 24.34 5.67
N GLN A 167 -11.67 25.27 5.80
CA GLN A 167 -11.79 26.63 5.24
C GLN A 167 -11.44 26.69 3.74
N GLY A 168 -11.01 25.59 3.13
CA GLY A 168 -10.59 25.56 1.73
C GLY A 168 -9.28 26.31 1.45
N GLU A 169 -8.44 26.54 2.47
CA GLU A 169 -7.16 27.25 2.34
C GLU A 169 -6.04 26.35 1.80
N TRP A 170 -6.31 25.66 0.72
CA TRP A 170 -5.36 24.73 0.09
C TRP A 170 -5.67 24.50 -1.39
N ASP A 171 -4.61 24.23 -2.14
CA ASP A 171 -4.67 23.78 -3.54
C ASP A 171 -4.29 22.31 -3.64
N ILE A 172 -3.29 21.86 -2.85
CA ILE A 172 -2.77 20.49 -2.85
C ILE A 172 -2.75 19.95 -1.43
N ILE A 173 -3.40 18.80 -1.22
CA ILE A 173 -3.25 18.01 0.00
C ILE A 173 -2.36 16.80 -0.31
N VAL A 174 -1.29 16.62 0.48
CA VAL A 174 -0.46 15.43 0.46
C VAL A 174 -0.79 14.58 1.68
N GLY A 175 -1.15 13.31 1.50
CA GLY A 175 -1.50 12.52 2.66
C GLY A 175 -1.54 11.01 2.46
N THR A 176 -1.92 10.32 3.55
CA THR A 176 -1.99 8.86 3.61
C THR A 176 -3.44 8.39 3.75
N GLN A 177 -3.64 7.08 3.97
CA GLN A 177 -4.98 6.49 4.20
C GLN A 177 -5.81 7.18 5.31
N LEU A 178 -5.20 8.06 6.10
CA LEU A 178 -5.93 8.84 7.11
C LEU A 178 -6.99 9.74 6.45
N LEU A 179 -6.70 10.26 5.25
CA LEU A 179 -7.59 11.12 4.48
C LEU A 179 -8.82 10.38 3.96
N LEU A 180 -8.68 9.10 3.63
CA LEU A 180 -9.78 8.29 3.08
C LEU A 180 -10.92 8.04 4.08
N ARG A 181 -10.71 8.30 5.36
CA ARG A 181 -11.63 7.88 6.43
C ARG A 181 -12.33 9.00 7.18
N ARG A 182 -11.90 10.25 7.07
CA ARG A 182 -12.27 11.26 8.10
C ARG A 182 -12.88 12.57 7.64
N VAL A 183 -12.93 12.90 6.35
CA VAL A 183 -13.32 14.27 6.00
C VAL A 183 -14.25 14.30 4.80
N PRO A 184 -15.38 15.04 4.89
CA PRO A 184 -15.98 15.60 3.70
C PRO A 184 -15.00 16.64 3.17
N LEU A 185 -14.11 16.22 2.26
CA LEU A 185 -13.27 17.15 1.51
C LEU A 185 -14.17 17.89 0.52
N PRO A 186 -13.95 19.19 0.34
CA PRO A 186 -14.61 19.89 -0.75
C PRO A 186 -14.15 19.30 -2.08
N THR A 187 -14.77 19.69 -3.15
CA THR A 187 -14.53 19.29 -4.55
C THR A 187 -13.08 18.95 -4.86
N ILE A 188 -12.81 17.67 -5.13
CA ILE A 188 -11.48 17.18 -5.51
C ILE A 188 -11.46 16.88 -7.00
N GLY A 189 -10.88 17.77 -7.79
CA GLY A 189 -10.77 17.60 -9.22
C GLY A 189 -9.70 16.60 -9.64
N LEU A 190 -8.68 16.36 -8.80
CA LEU A 190 -7.61 15.41 -9.11
C LEU A 190 -7.19 14.62 -7.88
N VAL A 191 -7.17 13.30 -8.00
CA VAL A 191 -6.52 12.39 -7.05
C VAL A 191 -5.31 11.73 -7.72
N GLY A 192 -4.11 11.98 -7.21
CA GLY A 192 -2.88 11.34 -7.64
C GLY A 192 -2.46 10.25 -6.65
N VAL A 193 -2.49 8.98 -7.05
CA VAL A 193 -1.91 7.87 -6.27
C VAL A 193 -0.45 7.74 -6.65
N VAL A 194 0.45 8.20 -5.77
CA VAL A 194 1.87 8.40 -6.11
C VAL A 194 2.65 7.10 -6.23
N GLN A 195 2.35 6.10 -5.41
CA GLN A 195 3.02 4.79 -5.40
C GLN A 195 2.01 3.69 -5.09
N ALA A 196 1.27 3.24 -6.10
CA ALA A 196 0.28 2.19 -5.92
C ALA A 196 0.91 0.83 -5.54
N ASP A 197 2.13 0.56 -6.03
CA ASP A 197 2.87 -0.69 -5.79
C ASP A 197 3.21 -0.91 -4.32
N ALA A 198 3.28 0.17 -3.56
CA ALA A 198 3.62 0.09 -2.15
C ALA A 198 2.71 -0.89 -1.38
N GLY A 199 1.42 -0.92 -1.68
CA GLY A 199 0.47 -1.88 -1.10
C GLY A 199 0.69 -3.32 -1.53
N LEU A 200 1.10 -3.52 -2.78
CA LEU A 200 1.29 -4.86 -3.38
C LEU A 200 2.54 -5.56 -2.87
N SER A 201 3.54 -4.82 -2.41
CA SER A 201 4.80 -5.37 -1.89
C SER A 201 4.70 -5.86 -0.44
N VAL A 202 3.55 -5.70 0.24
CA VAL A 202 3.35 -6.22 1.60
C VAL A 202 3.24 -7.74 1.56
N PRO A 203 3.99 -8.47 2.39
CA PRO A 203 3.91 -9.93 2.45
C PRO A 203 2.69 -10.39 3.25
N ASP A 204 1.53 -10.11 2.73
CA ASP A 204 0.24 -10.51 3.25
C ASP A 204 -0.60 -10.99 2.06
N PHE A 205 -1.25 -12.14 2.17
CA PHE A 205 -2.08 -12.66 1.09
C PHE A 205 -3.23 -11.73 0.69
N ARG A 206 -3.57 -10.75 1.55
CA ARG A 206 -4.56 -9.70 1.29
C ARG A 206 -3.96 -8.43 0.69
N SER A 207 -2.70 -8.42 0.33
CA SER A 207 -2.04 -7.20 -0.17
C SER A 207 -2.70 -6.65 -1.43
N ALA A 208 -3.03 -7.52 -2.38
CA ALA A 208 -3.75 -7.17 -3.59
C ALA A 208 -5.17 -6.66 -3.29
N GLU A 209 -5.93 -7.35 -2.45
CA GLU A 209 -7.27 -6.95 -2.01
C GLU A 209 -7.26 -5.56 -1.33
N ARG A 210 -6.32 -5.34 -0.41
CA ARG A 210 -6.20 -4.04 0.28
C ARG A 210 -5.82 -2.92 -0.69
N THR A 211 -4.94 -3.21 -1.65
CA THR A 211 -4.54 -2.23 -2.67
C THR A 211 -5.72 -1.90 -3.59
N TYR A 212 -6.46 -2.92 -4.03
CA TYR A 212 -7.67 -2.74 -4.82
C TYR A 212 -8.69 -1.84 -4.10
N HIS A 213 -9.01 -2.15 -2.84
CA HIS A 213 -9.93 -1.33 -2.04
C HIS A 213 -9.44 0.11 -1.82
N MET A 214 -8.14 0.27 -1.60
CA MET A 214 -7.52 1.60 -1.47
C MET A 214 -7.66 2.41 -2.75
N LEU A 215 -7.44 1.78 -3.90
CA LEU A 215 -7.63 2.46 -5.20
C LEU A 215 -9.10 2.83 -5.43
N LEU A 216 -10.05 1.97 -5.05
CA LEU A 216 -11.47 2.30 -5.09
C LEU A 216 -11.83 3.49 -4.18
N ASP A 217 -11.27 3.52 -2.96
CA ASP A 217 -11.43 4.65 -2.05
C ASP A 217 -10.88 5.93 -2.69
N ALA A 218 -9.71 5.87 -3.33
CA ALA A 218 -9.12 7.02 -4.04
C ALA A 218 -10.02 7.50 -5.20
N VAL A 219 -10.57 6.58 -5.99
CA VAL A 219 -11.50 6.91 -7.08
C VAL A 219 -12.78 7.57 -6.54
N SER A 220 -13.27 7.12 -5.39
CA SER A 220 -14.50 7.66 -4.79
C SER A 220 -14.34 9.04 -4.15
N LEU A 221 -13.11 9.54 -4.02
CA LEU A 221 -12.83 10.89 -3.50
C LEU A 221 -12.82 11.95 -4.59
N ALA A 222 -12.49 11.57 -5.81
CA ALA A 222 -12.48 12.52 -6.92
C ALA A 222 -13.92 12.80 -7.39
N ASP A 223 -14.13 14.01 -7.88
CA ASP A 223 -15.39 14.39 -8.51
C ASP A 223 -15.72 13.46 -9.68
N PRO A 224 -16.99 13.39 -10.10
CA PRO A 224 -17.36 12.67 -11.31
C PRO A 224 -16.63 13.19 -12.56
N ALA A 225 -16.41 12.32 -13.54
CA ALA A 225 -15.74 12.67 -14.79
C ALA A 225 -16.45 13.82 -15.54
N GLU A 226 -17.78 13.89 -15.47
CA GLU A 226 -18.59 14.97 -16.04
C GLU A 226 -18.27 16.34 -15.39
N ALA A 227 -17.90 16.35 -14.11
CA ALA A 227 -17.41 17.52 -13.41
C ALA A 227 -15.90 17.76 -13.60
N GLY A 228 -15.25 16.96 -14.43
CA GLY A 228 -13.81 17.04 -14.72
C GLY A 228 -12.92 16.31 -13.72
N GLY A 229 -13.49 15.43 -12.90
CA GLY A 229 -12.75 14.64 -11.91
C GLY A 229 -11.83 13.59 -12.55
N GLN A 230 -10.62 13.50 -12.04
CA GLN A 230 -9.55 12.66 -12.57
C GLN A 230 -8.83 11.91 -11.45
N VAL A 231 -8.46 10.65 -11.73
CA VAL A 231 -7.57 9.86 -10.87
C VAL A 231 -6.37 9.40 -11.67
N ILE A 232 -5.17 9.72 -11.23
CA ILE A 232 -3.92 9.26 -11.85
C ILE A 232 -3.25 8.29 -10.90
N VAL A 233 -3.07 7.04 -11.34
CA VAL A 233 -2.43 5.97 -10.58
C VAL A 233 -1.03 5.74 -11.13
N GLN A 234 -0.02 6.14 -10.38
CA GLN A 234 1.38 5.88 -10.72
C GLN A 234 1.80 4.50 -10.20
N THR A 235 2.33 3.65 -11.06
CA THR A 235 2.71 2.28 -10.73
C THR A 235 3.86 1.76 -11.59
N ARG A 236 4.63 0.79 -11.07
CA ARG A 236 5.58 -0.03 -11.84
C ARG A 236 4.99 -1.36 -12.28
N LEU A 237 3.77 -1.66 -11.81
CA LEU A 237 3.07 -2.91 -12.06
C LEU A 237 1.71 -2.65 -12.75
N PRO A 238 1.66 -2.00 -13.92
CA PRO A 238 0.40 -1.63 -14.57
C PRO A 238 -0.45 -2.85 -14.94
N THR A 239 0.19 -3.99 -15.16
CA THR A 239 -0.49 -5.25 -15.51
C THR A 239 -1.06 -6.02 -14.33
N HIS A 240 -0.82 -5.56 -13.09
CA HIS A 240 -1.34 -6.23 -11.90
C HIS A 240 -2.87 -6.17 -11.85
N HIS A 241 -3.52 -7.31 -11.57
CA HIS A 241 -4.98 -7.43 -11.61
C HIS A 241 -5.75 -6.40 -10.76
N ALA A 242 -5.21 -6.02 -9.59
CA ALA A 242 -5.81 -4.98 -8.74
C ALA A 242 -5.80 -3.59 -9.40
N ILE A 243 -4.79 -3.28 -10.22
CA ILE A 243 -4.66 -2.00 -10.92
C ILE A 243 -5.51 -2.01 -12.19
N ARG A 244 -5.41 -3.07 -13.00
CA ARG A 244 -6.20 -3.23 -14.21
C ARG A 244 -7.71 -3.18 -13.95
N ALA A 245 -8.16 -3.85 -12.89
CA ALA A 245 -9.58 -3.88 -12.52
C ALA A 245 -10.12 -2.47 -12.23
N VAL A 246 -9.32 -1.63 -11.56
CA VAL A 246 -9.72 -0.24 -11.28
C VAL A 246 -9.68 0.62 -12.54
N GLU A 247 -8.65 0.48 -13.37
CA GLU A 247 -8.51 1.21 -14.64
C GLU A 247 -9.66 0.89 -15.59
N GLN A 248 -9.96 -0.41 -15.79
CA GLN A 248 -10.99 -0.88 -16.70
C GLN A 248 -12.41 -0.83 -16.12
N ASN A 249 -12.55 -0.46 -14.84
CA ASN A 249 -13.83 -0.48 -14.15
C ASN A 249 -14.51 -1.85 -14.15
N ASP A 250 -13.73 -2.90 -13.97
CA ASP A 250 -14.22 -4.27 -14.03
C ASP A 250 -13.76 -5.07 -12.80
N GLU A 251 -14.66 -5.26 -11.85
CA GLU A 251 -14.39 -6.03 -10.62
C GLU A 251 -14.17 -7.52 -10.90
N ALA A 252 -14.70 -8.05 -12.01
CA ALA A 252 -14.54 -9.46 -12.35
C ALA A 252 -13.09 -9.81 -12.68
N ILE A 253 -12.32 -8.87 -13.23
CA ILE A 253 -10.87 -9.01 -13.44
C ILE A 253 -10.17 -9.26 -12.10
N PHE A 254 -10.47 -8.43 -11.09
CA PHE A 254 -9.87 -8.59 -9.78
C PHE A 254 -10.25 -9.91 -9.13
N LEU A 255 -11.55 -10.22 -9.11
CA LEU A 255 -12.07 -11.42 -8.43
C LEU A 255 -11.53 -12.71 -9.04
N SER A 256 -11.57 -12.84 -10.36
CA SER A 256 -11.17 -14.08 -11.05
C SER A 256 -9.69 -14.40 -10.83
N GLU A 257 -8.81 -13.40 -10.98
CA GLU A 257 -7.37 -13.59 -10.82
C GLU A 257 -6.98 -13.76 -9.35
N GLU A 258 -7.55 -12.97 -8.43
CA GLU A 258 -7.27 -13.08 -7.00
C GLU A 258 -7.69 -14.44 -6.43
N LEU A 259 -8.89 -14.93 -6.78
CA LEU A 259 -9.37 -16.25 -6.34
C LEU A 259 -8.51 -17.38 -6.94
N SER A 260 -8.09 -17.26 -8.19
CA SER A 260 -7.19 -18.23 -8.82
C SER A 260 -5.85 -18.31 -8.08
N HIS A 261 -5.24 -17.17 -7.75
CA HIS A 261 -3.99 -17.11 -6.99
C HIS A 261 -4.14 -17.69 -5.57
N ARG A 262 -5.24 -17.35 -4.87
CA ARG A 262 -5.47 -17.87 -3.52
C ARG A 262 -5.71 -19.37 -3.51
N ASN A 263 -6.45 -19.89 -4.48
CA ASN A 263 -6.66 -21.33 -4.64
C ASN A 263 -5.34 -22.06 -4.91
N ALA A 264 -4.51 -21.55 -5.83
CA ALA A 264 -3.23 -22.17 -6.18
C ALA A 264 -2.25 -22.18 -5.00
N LEU A 265 -2.29 -21.15 -4.15
CA LEU A 265 -1.37 -21.01 -3.01
C LEU A 265 -1.94 -21.54 -1.69
N GLY A 266 -3.19 -22.02 -1.66
CA GLY A 266 -3.84 -22.50 -0.45
C GLY A 266 -4.09 -21.39 0.58
N TYR A 267 -4.63 -20.26 0.11
CA TYR A 267 -5.08 -19.15 0.95
C TYR A 267 -6.62 -19.10 1.06
N PRO A 268 -7.16 -18.45 2.10
CA PRO A 268 -8.59 -18.18 2.16
C PRO A 268 -9.10 -17.46 0.90
N PRO A 269 -10.27 -17.82 0.38
CA PRO A 269 -11.32 -18.68 0.96
C PRO A 269 -11.17 -20.18 0.67
N ALA A 270 -10.21 -20.61 -0.16
CA ALA A 270 -10.02 -22.03 -0.47
C ALA A 270 -9.68 -22.88 0.76
N VAL A 271 -9.06 -22.25 1.77
CA VAL A 271 -8.72 -22.89 3.05
C VAL A 271 -9.04 -21.94 4.21
N TYR A 272 -9.13 -22.48 5.41
CA TYR A 272 -9.15 -21.68 6.64
C TYR A 272 -7.72 -21.42 7.11
N LEU A 273 -7.42 -20.19 7.47
CA LEU A 273 -6.13 -19.80 8.02
C LEU A 273 -6.32 -19.30 9.46
N ILE A 274 -5.63 -19.94 10.40
CA ILE A 274 -5.60 -19.53 11.81
C ILE A 274 -4.18 -19.10 12.14
N ALA A 275 -4.00 -17.86 12.61
CA ALA A 275 -2.73 -17.37 13.09
C ALA A 275 -2.67 -17.48 14.62
N LEU A 276 -1.71 -18.24 15.15
CA LEU A 276 -1.40 -18.29 16.57
C LEU A 276 -0.19 -17.42 16.86
N LEU A 277 -0.38 -16.38 17.67
CA LEU A 277 0.68 -15.50 18.10
C LEU A 277 1.12 -15.89 19.51
N VAL A 278 2.38 -16.29 19.65
CA VAL A 278 3.03 -16.52 20.95
C VAL A 278 3.93 -15.34 21.25
N SER A 279 3.72 -14.69 22.39
CA SER A 279 4.50 -13.50 22.78
C SER A 279 4.95 -13.62 24.25
N GLY A 280 6.08 -13.02 24.59
CA GLY A 280 6.64 -13.01 25.94
C GLY A 280 7.93 -12.20 25.98
N THR A 281 8.45 -11.95 27.17
CA THR A 281 9.68 -11.19 27.40
C THR A 281 10.96 -12.03 27.24
N ASP A 282 10.87 -13.36 27.32
CA ASP A 282 11.99 -14.29 27.14
C ASP A 282 11.91 -14.95 25.77
N GLU A 283 12.85 -14.66 24.90
CA GLU A 283 12.91 -15.16 23.52
C GLU A 283 12.96 -16.68 23.46
N LYS A 284 13.75 -17.33 24.35
CA LYS A 284 13.91 -18.77 24.38
C LYS A 284 12.62 -19.47 24.77
N LEU A 285 11.93 -18.96 25.81
CA LEU A 285 10.65 -19.50 26.23
C LEU A 285 9.57 -19.33 25.15
N VAL A 286 9.53 -18.18 24.46
CA VAL A 286 8.62 -17.94 23.33
C VAL A 286 8.89 -18.91 22.20
N TYR A 287 10.16 -19.10 21.83
CA TYR A 287 10.55 -20.02 20.77
C TYR A 287 10.18 -21.48 21.12
N ASP A 288 10.50 -21.95 22.34
CA ASP A 288 10.23 -23.32 22.78
C ASP A 288 8.70 -23.56 22.85
N ALA A 289 7.94 -22.59 23.35
CA ALA A 289 6.49 -22.64 23.35
C ALA A 289 5.91 -22.71 21.94
N ALA A 290 6.36 -21.85 21.03
CA ALA A 290 5.92 -21.88 19.63
C ALA A 290 6.22 -23.22 18.97
N LYS A 291 7.42 -23.76 19.18
CA LYS A 291 7.84 -25.07 18.67
C LYS A 291 6.99 -26.22 19.23
N SER A 292 6.68 -26.18 20.52
CA SER A 292 5.78 -27.15 21.17
C SER A 292 4.36 -27.12 20.57
N TRP A 293 3.81 -25.92 20.33
CA TRP A 293 2.51 -25.77 19.67
C TRP A 293 2.51 -26.34 18.25
N VAL A 294 3.59 -26.12 17.48
CA VAL A 294 3.71 -26.69 16.13
C VAL A 294 3.68 -28.21 16.18
N ALA A 295 4.50 -28.84 17.03
CA ALA A 295 4.52 -30.29 17.18
C ALA A 295 3.11 -30.83 17.50
N ARG A 296 2.43 -30.23 18.48
CA ARG A 296 1.07 -30.63 18.88
C ARG A 296 0.04 -30.46 17.77
N LEU A 297 0.12 -29.39 16.98
CA LEU A 297 -0.80 -29.14 15.86
C LEU A 297 -0.52 -30.08 14.67
N THR A 298 0.73 -30.46 14.47
CA THR A 298 1.11 -31.43 13.43
C THR A 298 0.57 -32.85 13.78
N ASP A 299 0.61 -33.22 15.06
CA ASP A 299 0.11 -34.50 15.54
C ASP A 299 -1.42 -34.56 15.66
N CYS A 300 -2.10 -33.41 15.73
CA CYS A 300 -3.54 -33.34 15.70
C CYS A 300 -4.06 -33.74 14.31
N HIS A 301 -4.63 -34.95 14.23
CA HIS A 301 -5.48 -35.36 13.10
C HIS A 301 -6.78 -34.56 13.17
N LEU A 302 -6.75 -33.31 12.75
CA LEU A 302 -7.98 -32.52 12.58
C LEU A 302 -8.80 -33.20 11.47
N PRO A 303 -10.05 -33.55 11.72
CA PRO A 303 -10.89 -34.18 10.70
C PRO A 303 -10.96 -33.21 9.51
N SER A 304 -10.64 -33.71 8.32
CA SER A 304 -10.79 -32.94 7.09
C SER A 304 -12.28 -32.64 6.90
N VAL A 305 -12.68 -31.42 7.16
CA VAL A 305 -14.02 -30.97 6.81
C VAL A 305 -14.01 -30.72 5.30
N ALA A 306 -14.71 -31.58 4.57
CA ALA A 306 -14.98 -31.42 3.13
C ALA A 306 -13.74 -31.25 2.23
N GLY A 307 -12.72 -32.13 2.36
CA GLY A 307 -11.60 -32.19 1.40
C GLY A 307 -10.51 -31.12 1.57
N GLN A 308 -10.57 -30.30 2.60
CA GLN A 308 -9.58 -29.27 2.88
C GLN A 308 -8.37 -29.83 3.64
N ARG A 309 -7.16 -29.54 3.15
CA ARG A 309 -5.92 -29.95 3.81
C ARG A 309 -5.58 -28.97 4.93
N VAL A 310 -5.42 -29.48 6.16
CA VAL A 310 -4.83 -28.70 7.26
C VAL A 310 -3.32 -28.77 7.14
N ALA A 311 -2.67 -27.67 6.87
CA ALA A 311 -1.20 -27.56 6.84
C ALA A 311 -0.78 -26.54 7.91
N ALA A 312 -0.04 -26.98 8.93
CA ALA A 312 0.63 -26.05 9.84
C ALA A 312 1.93 -25.54 9.21
N LYS A 313 2.00 -24.24 8.95
CA LYS A 313 3.26 -23.58 8.57
C LYS A 313 3.72 -22.71 9.73
N VAL A 314 4.94 -22.99 10.22
CA VAL A 314 5.57 -22.11 11.21
C VAL A 314 6.23 -20.98 10.47
N PHE A 315 5.74 -19.78 10.72
CA PHE A 315 6.45 -18.55 10.35
C PHE A 315 7.37 -18.18 11.51
N SER A 316 8.60 -17.79 11.22
CA SER A 316 9.63 -17.51 12.21
C SER A 316 9.18 -16.56 13.31
N VAL A 317 9.69 -16.80 14.51
CA VAL A 317 9.56 -15.90 15.65
C VAL A 317 10.19 -14.55 15.28
N ALA A 318 9.37 -13.51 15.14
CA ALA A 318 9.88 -12.15 15.09
C ALA A 318 10.36 -11.78 16.49
N GLN A 319 11.63 -11.42 16.64
CA GLN A 319 12.14 -10.83 17.86
C GLN A 319 11.31 -9.58 18.21
N SER A 320 10.63 -9.62 19.33
CA SER A 320 10.05 -8.44 19.95
C SER A 320 11.20 -7.55 20.36
N MET A 321 11.48 -6.50 19.60
CA MET A 321 12.42 -5.48 20.01
C MET A 321 11.79 -4.67 21.13
N ASP A 322 12.52 -4.56 22.23
CA ASP A 322 12.25 -3.73 23.39
C ASP A 322 11.48 -2.46 23.02
N GLN A 323 10.28 -2.32 23.56
CA GLN A 323 9.76 -1.00 23.87
C GLN A 323 10.46 -0.56 25.15
N PRO A 324 11.29 0.49 25.12
CA PRO A 324 11.64 1.16 26.37
C PRO A 324 10.36 1.78 26.93
N ASP A 325 10.10 1.48 28.19
CA ASP A 325 9.06 2.10 29.01
C ASP A 325 8.95 3.61 28.78
N ARG A 326 7.77 4.05 28.30
CA ARG A 326 7.03 5.19 28.83
C ARG A 326 5.76 5.47 28.02
#